data_bd691a91d1d756bd6f68c3b93778dbfc
#
_entry.id   bd691a91d1d756bd6f68c3b93778dbfc
#
_cell.length_a   1.000
_cell.length_b   1.000
_cell.length_c   1.000
_cell.angle_alpha   90.00
_cell.angle_beta   90.00
_cell.angle_gamma   90.00
#
_symmetry.space_group_name_H-M   'P 1'
#
loop_
_entity.id
_entity.type
_entity.pdbx_description
1 polymer ?
#
loop_
_entity_poly.entity_id
_entity_poly.type
_entity_poly.pdbx_seq_one_letter_code
_entity_poly.pdbx_strand_id
1 'polypeptide(L)'
;MNSYETPLVLFTVFSQLSVGMVALSAVRLFAGPEPPPEKIRSEWLVAGGVLLAGMIASVFHLGHPAGMVRALSHLGSAWLSREALSVGVFLGLVVVGIVLMRQKTNRGLIILTALVGLLALFAMGMTYSPPSFPAINNVLPFVFFVITAALLGSSVGT
;
A
#
# COMPACT_ATOMS: atom_id res chain seq x y z
N MET A 1 15.84 -14.24 13.47
CA MET A 1 14.60 -13.93 12.71
C MET A 1 14.06 -15.25 12.20
N ASN A 2 12.89 -15.65 12.66
CA ASN A 2 12.29 -16.91 12.20
C ASN A 2 11.89 -16.75 10.73
N SER A 3 12.23 -17.73 9.89
CA SER A 3 11.96 -17.70 8.44
C SER A 3 10.47 -17.52 8.08
N TYR A 4 9.57 -17.70 9.04
CA TYR A 4 8.13 -17.51 8.90
C TYR A 4 7.68 -16.04 8.96
N GLU A 5 8.46 -15.13 9.53
CA GLU A 5 8.12 -13.70 9.67
C GLU A 5 8.57 -12.86 8.46
N THR A 6 9.58 -13.35 7.73
CA THR A 6 10.16 -12.64 6.59
C THR A 6 9.13 -12.26 5.49
N PRO A 7 8.19 -13.15 5.08
CA PRO A 7 7.20 -12.80 4.07
C PRO A 7 6.25 -11.67 4.53
N LEU A 8 5.93 -11.62 5.81
CA LEU A 8 5.07 -10.58 6.37
C LEU A 8 5.78 -9.22 6.39
N VAL A 9 7.07 -9.21 6.77
CA VAL A 9 7.91 -8.01 6.75
C VAL A 9 8.05 -7.50 5.31
N LEU A 10 8.30 -8.37 4.34
CA LEU A 10 8.39 -8.01 2.93
C LEU A 10 7.07 -7.40 2.43
N PHE A 11 5.93 -8.01 2.73
CA PHE A 11 4.64 -7.46 2.38
C PHE A 11 4.42 -6.06 2.96
N THR A 12 4.75 -5.87 4.24
CA THR A 12 4.59 -4.59 4.94
C THR A 12 5.46 -3.50 4.32
N VAL A 13 6.76 -3.79 4.10
CA VAL A 13 7.71 -2.83 3.53
C VAL A 13 7.36 -2.50 2.07
N PHE A 14 7.02 -3.49 1.27
CA PHE A 14 6.66 -3.29 -0.14
C PHE A 14 5.34 -2.52 -0.30
N SER A 15 4.38 -2.73 0.59
CA SER A 15 3.14 -1.95 0.62
C SER A 15 3.42 -0.48 0.96
N GLN A 16 4.27 -0.22 1.94
CA GLN A 16 4.67 1.15 2.31
C GLN A 16 5.43 1.83 1.18
N LEU A 17 6.36 1.14 0.53
CA LEU A 17 7.09 1.66 -0.64
C LEU A 17 6.12 2.03 -1.77
N SER A 18 5.22 1.11 -2.12
CA SER A 18 4.23 1.32 -3.19
C SER A 18 3.31 2.52 -2.89
N VAL A 19 2.75 2.59 -1.69
CA VAL A 19 1.90 3.71 -1.27
C VAL A 19 2.69 5.02 -1.28
N GLY A 20 3.95 5.01 -0.80
CA GLY A 20 4.81 6.17 -0.77
C GLY A 20 5.10 6.73 -2.18
N MET A 21 5.36 5.87 -3.16
CA MET A 21 5.58 6.27 -4.57
C MET A 21 4.32 6.93 -5.17
N VAL A 22 3.14 6.35 -4.93
CA VAL A 22 1.87 6.92 -5.41
C VAL A 22 1.53 8.23 -4.70
N ALA A 23 1.74 8.29 -3.37
CA ALA A 23 1.54 9.51 -2.60
C ALA A 23 2.47 10.64 -3.07
N LEU A 24 3.74 10.32 -3.39
CA LEU A 24 4.67 11.30 -3.97
C LEU A 24 4.16 11.83 -5.33
N SER A 25 3.60 10.97 -6.18
CA SER A 25 2.96 11.39 -7.42
C SER A 25 1.84 12.41 -7.16
N ALA A 26 1.02 12.19 -6.11
CA ALA A 26 -0.02 13.13 -5.71
C ALA A 26 0.55 14.46 -5.18
N VAL A 27 1.59 14.41 -4.35
CA VAL A 27 2.25 15.62 -3.81
C VAL A 27 2.85 16.48 -4.96
N ARG A 28 3.45 15.87 -5.95
CA ARG A 28 4.03 16.58 -7.12
C ARG A 28 2.99 17.35 -7.94
N LEU A 29 1.70 16.94 -7.92
CA LEU A 29 0.64 17.71 -8.58
C LEU A 29 0.44 19.12 -8.00
N PHE A 30 0.88 19.32 -6.74
CA PHE A 30 0.72 20.58 -6.01
C PHE A 30 2.04 21.32 -5.80
N ALA A 31 3.18 20.62 -5.88
CA ALA A 31 4.50 21.16 -5.51
C ALA A 31 5.30 21.75 -6.69
N GLY A 32 4.83 21.58 -7.94
CA GLY A 32 5.58 22.05 -9.12
C GLY A 32 4.87 21.78 -10.44
N PRO A 33 5.60 21.86 -11.56
CA PRO A 33 5.05 21.53 -12.86
C PRO A 33 4.60 20.06 -12.91
N GLU A 34 3.48 19.82 -13.58
CA GLU A 34 2.90 18.49 -13.69
C GLU A 34 3.88 17.51 -14.36
N PRO A 35 4.22 16.39 -13.71
CA PRO A 35 5.09 15.41 -14.33
C PRO A 35 4.46 14.82 -15.60
N PRO A 36 5.26 14.46 -16.62
CA PRO A 36 4.73 13.84 -17.81
C PRO A 36 4.07 12.50 -17.48
N PRO A 37 2.97 12.13 -18.17
CA PRO A 37 2.21 10.92 -17.86
C PRO A 37 3.06 9.64 -17.94
N GLU A 38 4.06 9.63 -18.81
CA GLU A 38 4.99 8.50 -18.96
C GLU A 38 5.84 8.27 -17.69
N LYS A 39 6.29 9.34 -17.05
CA LYS A 39 7.04 9.25 -15.79
C LYS A 39 6.16 8.70 -14.68
N ILE A 40 4.96 9.24 -14.50
CA ILE A 40 4.01 8.75 -13.50
C ILE A 40 3.68 7.27 -13.75
N ARG A 41 3.43 6.91 -15.01
CA ARG A 41 3.12 5.54 -15.39
C ARG A 41 4.26 4.57 -15.10
N SER A 42 5.52 4.94 -15.39
CA SER A 42 6.68 4.10 -15.08
C SER A 42 6.87 3.92 -13.57
N GLU A 43 6.73 4.97 -12.79
CA GLU A 43 6.77 4.91 -11.32
C GLU A 43 5.64 3.99 -10.78
N TRP A 44 4.44 4.07 -11.34
CA TRP A 44 3.31 3.23 -10.93
C TRP A 44 3.46 1.77 -11.36
N LEU A 45 4.14 1.49 -12.47
CA LEU A 45 4.52 0.12 -12.84
C LEU A 45 5.45 -0.50 -11.80
N VAL A 46 6.45 0.27 -11.32
CA VAL A 46 7.33 -0.17 -10.23
C VAL A 46 6.55 -0.36 -8.94
N ALA A 47 5.73 0.63 -8.56
CA ALA A 47 4.91 0.56 -7.35
C ALA A 47 3.97 -0.66 -7.35
N GLY A 48 3.27 -0.91 -8.46
CA GLY A 48 2.39 -2.06 -8.62
C GLY A 48 3.13 -3.38 -8.61
N GLY A 49 4.29 -3.45 -9.27
CA GLY A 49 5.14 -4.64 -9.30
C GLY A 49 5.68 -5.01 -7.91
N VAL A 50 6.16 -4.02 -7.16
CA VAL A 50 6.66 -4.21 -5.79
C VAL A 50 5.52 -4.64 -4.86
N LEU A 51 4.34 -4.00 -4.96
CA LEU A 51 3.18 -4.40 -4.16
C LEU A 51 2.74 -5.82 -4.46
N LEU A 52 2.67 -6.19 -5.74
CA LEU A 52 2.31 -7.54 -6.16
C LEU A 52 3.31 -8.58 -5.63
N ALA A 53 4.61 -8.28 -5.68
CA ALA A 53 5.64 -9.14 -5.10
C ALA A 53 5.46 -9.33 -3.59
N GLY A 54 5.12 -8.26 -2.85
CA GLY A 54 4.80 -8.32 -1.43
C GLY A 54 3.55 -9.16 -1.14
N MET A 55 2.50 -8.99 -1.94
CA MET A 55 1.28 -9.79 -1.82
C MET A 55 1.53 -11.28 -2.09
N ILE A 56 2.33 -11.60 -3.11
CA ILE A 56 2.73 -12.98 -3.40
C ILE A 56 3.53 -13.54 -2.22
N ALA A 57 4.51 -12.80 -1.69
CA ALA A 57 5.28 -13.21 -0.52
C ALA A 57 4.35 -13.50 0.68
N SER A 58 3.32 -12.66 0.91
CA SER A 58 2.39 -12.85 2.02
C SER A 58 1.56 -14.14 1.90
N VAL A 59 1.27 -14.62 0.67
CA VAL A 59 0.54 -15.88 0.46
C VAL A 59 1.34 -17.08 1.00
N PHE A 60 2.67 -17.05 0.89
CA PHE A 60 3.53 -18.13 1.42
C PHE A 60 3.56 -18.16 2.95
N HIS A 61 3.15 -17.08 3.62
CA HIS A 61 3.01 -17.04 5.08
C HIS A 61 1.68 -17.67 5.56
N LEU A 62 0.66 -17.69 4.71
CA LEU A 62 -0.61 -18.35 5.02
C LEU A 62 -0.45 -19.87 4.86
N GLY A 63 -0.42 -20.60 5.96
CA GLY A 63 -0.37 -22.07 5.94
C GLY A 63 -1.49 -22.73 5.11
N HIS A 64 -2.57 -21.99 4.83
CA HIS A 64 -3.69 -22.40 3.97
C HIS A 64 -4.13 -21.24 3.05
N PRO A 65 -3.74 -21.22 1.77
CA PRO A 65 -4.11 -20.16 0.81
C PRO A 65 -5.64 -19.99 0.66
N ALA A 66 -6.42 -21.04 0.83
CA ALA A 66 -7.89 -20.98 0.83
C ALA A 66 -8.47 -20.10 1.97
N GLY A 67 -7.68 -19.83 3.01
CA GLY A 67 -8.04 -18.92 4.11
C GLY A 67 -8.13 -17.46 3.68
N MET A 68 -7.49 -17.09 2.56
CA MET A 68 -7.50 -15.72 2.03
C MET A 68 -8.92 -15.24 1.67
N VAL A 69 -9.77 -16.11 1.13
CA VAL A 69 -11.18 -15.79 0.85
C VAL A 69 -11.95 -15.59 2.16
N ARG A 70 -11.66 -16.39 3.19
CA ARG A 70 -12.27 -16.23 4.53
C ARG A 70 -11.81 -14.95 5.23
N ALA A 71 -10.60 -14.47 4.95
CA ALA A 71 -10.14 -13.20 5.50
C ALA A 71 -11.06 -12.04 5.09
N LEU A 72 -11.65 -12.06 3.88
CA LEU A 72 -12.57 -11.03 3.40
C LEU A 72 -13.99 -11.13 4.01
N SER A 73 -14.36 -12.23 4.65
CA SER A 73 -15.71 -12.41 5.22
C SER A 73 -15.93 -11.69 6.56
N HIS A 74 -14.88 -11.13 7.18
CA HIS A 74 -14.93 -10.51 8.51
C HIS A 74 -14.63 -8.99 8.49
N LEU A 75 -15.03 -8.29 7.42
CA LEU A 75 -14.78 -6.84 7.24
C LEU A 75 -15.31 -5.97 8.38
N GLY A 76 -16.40 -6.39 9.03
CA GLY A 76 -16.99 -5.66 10.16
C GLY A 76 -16.21 -5.78 11.46
N SER A 77 -15.43 -6.87 11.67
CA SER A 77 -14.82 -7.21 12.96
C SER A 77 -13.30 -7.31 12.96
N ALA A 78 -12.67 -7.56 11.81
CA ALA A 78 -11.23 -7.81 11.73
C ALA A 78 -10.48 -6.74 10.91
N TRP A 79 -9.45 -6.14 11.50
CA TRP A 79 -8.58 -5.19 10.80
C TRP A 79 -7.82 -5.82 9.65
N LEU A 80 -7.39 -7.07 9.79
CA LEU A 80 -6.75 -7.85 8.73
C LEU A 80 -7.62 -7.95 7.46
N SER A 81 -8.94 -8.10 7.62
CA SER A 81 -9.88 -8.13 6.48
C SER A 81 -9.97 -6.77 5.77
N ARG A 82 -9.97 -5.69 6.54
CA ARG A 82 -9.97 -4.31 6.01
C ARG A 82 -8.66 -3.98 5.32
N GLU A 83 -7.53 -4.45 5.86
CA GLU A 83 -6.21 -4.36 5.26
C GLU A 83 -6.18 -5.06 3.91
N ALA A 84 -6.57 -6.34 3.86
CA ALA A 84 -6.58 -7.12 2.63
C ALA A 84 -7.46 -6.48 1.53
N LEU A 85 -8.65 -5.98 1.91
CA LEU A 85 -9.53 -5.28 0.98
C LEU A 85 -8.92 -3.97 0.48
N SER A 86 -8.43 -3.13 1.38
CA SER A 86 -7.89 -1.80 1.02
C SER A 86 -6.62 -1.90 0.17
N VAL A 87 -5.74 -2.85 0.46
CA VAL A 87 -4.56 -3.15 -0.36
C VAL A 87 -4.96 -3.66 -1.74
N GLY A 88 -5.97 -4.55 -1.82
CA GLY A 88 -6.51 -5.04 -3.09
C GLY A 88 -7.12 -3.93 -3.95
N VAL A 89 -7.93 -3.05 -3.35
CA VAL A 89 -8.50 -1.88 -4.04
C VAL A 89 -7.40 -0.91 -4.49
N PHE A 90 -6.40 -0.66 -3.64
CA PHE A 90 -5.26 0.18 -3.98
C PHE A 90 -4.51 -0.38 -5.20
N LEU A 91 -4.18 -1.67 -5.21
CA LEU A 91 -3.54 -2.31 -6.37
C LEU A 91 -4.41 -2.19 -7.63
N GLY A 92 -5.72 -2.42 -7.52
CA GLY A 92 -6.67 -2.25 -8.64
C GLY A 92 -6.63 -0.84 -9.22
N LEU A 93 -6.63 0.20 -8.37
CA LEU A 93 -6.52 1.60 -8.80
C LEU A 93 -5.16 1.91 -9.43
N VAL A 94 -4.06 1.35 -8.92
CA VAL A 94 -2.74 1.47 -9.54
C VAL A 94 -2.76 0.88 -10.95
N VAL A 95 -3.33 -0.32 -11.16
CA VAL A 95 -3.45 -0.96 -12.47
C VAL A 95 -4.32 -0.12 -13.41
N VAL A 96 -5.47 0.37 -12.94
CA VAL A 96 -6.34 1.28 -13.71
C VAL A 96 -5.57 2.54 -14.12
N GLY A 97 -4.80 3.12 -13.21
CA GLY A 97 -3.96 4.28 -13.49
C GLY A 97 -2.91 4.01 -14.57
N ILE A 98 -2.20 2.89 -14.49
CA ILE A 98 -1.22 2.47 -15.52
C ILE A 98 -1.87 2.37 -16.92
N VAL A 99 -3.11 1.89 -16.97
CA VAL A 99 -3.85 1.74 -18.24
C VAL A 99 -4.36 3.07 -18.76
N LEU A 100 -4.97 3.89 -17.91
CA LEU A 100 -5.63 5.14 -18.33
C LEU A 100 -4.64 6.29 -18.55
N MET A 101 -3.53 6.37 -17.81
CA MET A 101 -2.52 7.43 -17.92
C MET A 101 -1.48 7.16 -19.03
N ARG A 102 -1.90 6.66 -20.18
CA ARG A 102 -0.99 6.43 -21.31
C ARG A 102 -0.66 7.71 -22.08
N GLN A 103 -1.62 8.62 -22.19
CA GLN A 103 -1.49 9.84 -23.00
C GLN A 103 -1.74 11.12 -22.21
N LYS A 104 -2.46 11.03 -21.09
CA LYS A 104 -2.84 12.18 -20.26
C LYS A 104 -2.85 11.83 -18.79
N THR A 105 -2.32 12.72 -17.98
CA THR A 105 -2.36 12.61 -16.52
C THR A 105 -3.80 12.79 -16.03
N ASN A 106 -4.24 11.89 -15.16
CA ASN A 106 -5.54 11.99 -14.50
C ASN A 106 -5.35 12.33 -13.02
N ARG A 107 -5.42 13.65 -12.71
CA ARG A 107 -5.21 14.17 -11.35
C ARG A 107 -6.16 13.55 -10.32
N GLY A 108 -7.44 13.40 -10.68
CA GLY A 108 -8.46 12.83 -9.79
C GLY A 108 -8.13 11.39 -9.41
N LEU A 109 -7.70 10.59 -10.40
CA LEU A 109 -7.31 9.21 -10.17
C LEU A 109 -6.05 9.10 -9.29
N ILE A 110 -5.06 9.98 -9.51
CA ILE A 110 -3.84 10.00 -8.68
C ILE A 110 -4.19 10.30 -7.23
N ILE A 111 -4.98 11.34 -6.98
CA ILE A 111 -5.39 11.73 -5.62
C ILE A 111 -6.22 10.61 -4.97
N LEU A 112 -7.19 10.06 -5.69
CA LEU A 112 -8.02 8.95 -5.18
C LEU A 112 -7.14 7.75 -4.79
N THR A 113 -6.21 7.36 -5.66
CA THR A 113 -5.33 6.22 -5.40
C THR A 113 -4.42 6.49 -4.19
N ALA A 114 -3.88 7.69 -4.05
CA ALA A 114 -3.09 8.07 -2.88
C ALA A 114 -3.91 8.01 -1.58
N LEU A 115 -5.15 8.50 -1.58
CA LEU A 115 -6.04 8.43 -0.41
C LEU A 115 -6.36 6.97 -0.04
N VAL A 116 -6.66 6.12 -1.02
CA VAL A 116 -6.90 4.69 -0.78
C VAL A 116 -5.63 4.01 -0.26
N GLY A 117 -4.45 4.37 -0.76
CA GLY A 117 -3.17 3.91 -0.23
C GLY A 117 -2.96 4.29 1.24
N LEU A 118 -3.29 5.53 1.63
CA LEU A 118 -3.22 5.95 3.03
C LEU A 118 -4.24 5.19 3.90
N LEU A 119 -5.44 4.90 3.40
CA LEU A 119 -6.40 4.04 4.09
C LEU A 119 -5.87 2.61 4.26
N ALA A 120 -5.17 2.08 3.26
CA ALA A 120 -4.52 0.76 3.37
C ALA A 120 -3.43 0.75 4.45
N LEU A 121 -2.58 1.79 4.53
CA LEU A 121 -1.60 1.93 5.62
C LEU A 121 -2.26 2.11 6.98
N PHE A 122 -3.40 2.80 7.05
CA PHE A 122 -4.16 2.92 8.30
C PHE A 122 -4.68 1.55 8.76
N ALA A 123 -5.34 0.80 7.86
CA ALA A 123 -5.83 -0.54 8.19
C ALA A 123 -4.69 -1.48 8.61
N MET A 124 -3.55 -1.42 7.92
CA MET A 124 -2.33 -2.14 8.27
C MET A 124 -1.83 -1.74 9.66
N GLY A 125 -1.72 -0.43 9.96
CA GLY A 125 -1.31 0.07 11.28
C GLY A 125 -2.22 -0.42 12.40
N MET A 126 -3.53 -0.47 12.16
CA MET A 126 -4.49 -0.99 13.14
C MET A 126 -4.42 -2.51 13.30
N THR A 127 -4.01 -3.25 12.27
CA THR A 127 -3.72 -4.70 12.38
C THR A 127 -2.55 -4.95 13.34
N TYR A 128 -1.55 -4.06 13.35
CA TYR A 128 -0.39 -4.12 14.25
C TYR A 128 -0.59 -3.39 15.59
N SER A 129 -1.83 -3.01 15.90
CA SER A 129 -2.22 -2.32 17.15
C SER A 129 -3.16 -3.20 18.00
N PRO A 130 -2.72 -4.39 18.49
CA PRO A 130 -3.59 -5.30 19.18
C PRO A 130 -3.90 -4.81 20.60
N PRO A 131 -5.14 -4.99 21.10
CA PRO A 131 -5.55 -4.58 22.45
C PRO A 131 -4.73 -5.22 23.58
N SER A 132 -4.11 -6.39 23.32
CA SER A 132 -3.26 -7.11 24.27
C SER A 132 -1.94 -6.41 24.59
N PHE A 133 -1.53 -5.42 23.79
CA PHE A 133 -0.31 -4.63 24.00
C PHE A 133 -0.64 -3.15 24.15
N PRO A 134 -0.96 -2.65 25.35
CA PRO A 134 -1.39 -1.27 25.56
C PRO A 134 -0.43 -0.20 25.03
N ALA A 135 0.87 -0.47 25.01
CA ALA A 135 1.89 0.47 24.53
C ALA A 135 1.75 0.80 23.03
N ILE A 136 1.24 -0.14 22.23
CA ILE A 136 1.07 0.03 20.77
C ILE A 136 -0.40 -0.04 20.33
N ASN A 137 -1.35 -0.18 21.28
CA ASN A 137 -2.79 -0.13 21.01
C ASN A 137 -3.25 1.32 20.81
N ASN A 138 -2.71 1.96 19.77
CA ASN A 138 -2.98 3.35 19.40
C ASN A 138 -2.63 3.56 17.91
N VAL A 139 -2.69 4.79 17.45
CA VAL A 139 -2.39 5.17 16.05
C VAL A 139 -0.88 5.22 15.73
N LEU A 140 -0.01 4.94 16.67
CA LEU A 140 1.44 5.05 16.49
C LEU A 140 1.99 4.14 15.37
N PRO A 141 1.57 2.85 15.24
CA PRO A 141 2.00 2.02 14.11
C PRO A 141 1.65 2.63 12.74
N PHE A 142 0.47 3.23 12.61
CA PHE A 142 0.09 3.95 11.39
C PHE A 142 1.01 5.14 11.11
N VAL A 143 1.33 5.95 12.13
CA VAL A 143 2.25 7.09 11.97
C VAL A 143 3.63 6.64 11.49
N PHE A 144 4.18 5.58 12.06
CA PHE A 144 5.43 4.99 11.59
C PHE A 144 5.35 4.52 10.14
N PHE A 145 4.25 3.88 9.76
CA PHE A 145 4.07 3.40 8.39
C PHE A 145 3.97 4.55 7.39
N VAL A 146 3.32 5.65 7.73
CA VAL A 146 3.28 6.86 6.88
C VAL A 146 4.67 7.47 6.72
N ILE A 147 5.44 7.60 7.82
CA ILE A 147 6.82 8.12 7.77
C ILE A 147 7.69 7.23 6.90
N THR A 148 7.65 5.91 7.10
CA THR A 148 8.43 4.95 6.32
C THR A 148 8.01 4.97 4.84
N ALA A 149 6.71 5.07 4.55
CA ALA A 149 6.21 5.19 3.19
C ALA A 149 6.73 6.48 2.51
N ALA A 150 6.72 7.60 3.23
CA ALA A 150 7.26 8.86 2.72
C ALA A 150 8.77 8.77 2.42
N LEU A 151 9.55 8.17 3.31
CA LEU A 151 10.99 7.98 3.13
C LEU A 151 11.29 7.03 1.96
N LEU A 152 10.66 5.86 1.92
CA LEU A 152 10.87 4.88 0.85
C LEU A 152 10.37 5.39 -0.51
N GLY A 153 9.19 6.01 -0.54
CA GLY A 153 8.64 6.57 -1.78
C GLY A 153 9.52 7.67 -2.36
N SER A 154 10.06 8.55 -1.51
CA SER A 154 10.96 9.63 -1.95
C SER A 154 12.31 9.12 -2.45
N SER A 155 12.82 8.00 -1.93
CA SER A 155 14.11 7.45 -2.33
C SER A 155 14.10 6.81 -3.74
N VAL A 156 12.94 6.36 -4.21
CA VAL A 156 12.78 5.70 -5.52
C VAL A 156 12.17 6.62 -6.57
N GLY A 157 11.39 7.62 -6.15
CA GLY A 157 10.64 8.53 -7.03
C GLY A 157 11.41 9.79 -7.47
N THR A 158 12.73 9.84 -7.32
CA THR A 158 13.60 10.88 -7.88
C THR A 158 14.12 10.46 -9.24
#